data_9425392ce89b5f9598a1b914f0ab7313
#
_entry.id   9425392ce89b5f9598a1b914f0ab7313
#
_cell.length_a   1.000
_cell.length_b   1.000
_cell.length_c   1.000
_cell.angle_alpha   90.00
_cell.angle_beta   90.00
_cell.angle_gamma   90.00
#
_symmetry.space_group_name_H-M   'P 1'
#
loop_
_entity.id
_entity.type
_entity.pdbx_description
1 polymer ?
#
loop_
_entity_poly.entity_id
_entity_poly.type
_entity_poly.pdbx_seq_one_letter_code
_entity_poly.pdbx_strand_id
1 'polypeptide(L)'
;MSEQLNWHDLEILHAVLETGSFSGAARDLNLSQPTVSRHIDALERKLGKELFARAHGALQPSKLALDLGDHAAGMNEGMFAIRRVLDGVEEKPQGIVTINLPHGIGGIPVARSLEDFHHQFPDITVDLKFGPPQNNLGRREADIDVRLAEPAEPELICRCVGAVYFGLYATPEYLEQHGVPQKPEELNHHAFPEADDFLMGPVKKSLAEFGTEPQHFPFRCSGNTMLVQVLAYMGITLGLIPIGMGPAFMQRLFPDYRWEAPPLWLTMHSGLRRNAAIRAVWNWLVEQLPLVTARTRGEHQAPDNEHA
;
A
#
# COMPACT_ATOMS: atom_id res chain seq x y z
N MET A 1 -8.14 37.50 20.57
CA MET A 1 -8.67 36.35 21.31
C MET A 1 -9.13 35.37 20.25
N SER A 2 -8.45 34.23 20.10
CA SER A 2 -8.91 33.20 19.15
C SER A 2 -10.21 32.60 19.71
N GLU A 3 -11.32 32.79 18.99
CA GLU A 3 -12.54 32.05 19.30
C GLU A 3 -12.21 30.56 19.22
N GLN A 4 -12.55 29.85 20.27
CA GLN A 4 -12.24 28.44 20.43
C GLN A 4 -12.98 27.62 19.35
N LEU A 5 -12.22 26.84 18.57
CA LEU A 5 -12.81 25.89 17.63
C LEU A 5 -13.68 24.87 18.40
N ASN A 6 -14.90 24.65 17.94
CA ASN A 6 -15.80 23.67 18.52
C ASN A 6 -15.66 22.35 17.77
N TRP A 7 -15.61 21.24 18.50
CA TRP A 7 -15.59 19.90 17.93
C TRP A 7 -16.74 19.66 16.94
N HIS A 8 -17.95 20.09 17.28
CA HIS A 8 -19.11 19.87 16.43
C HIS A 8 -19.00 20.56 15.06
N ASP A 9 -18.35 21.74 14.98
CA ASP A 9 -18.09 22.41 13.72
C ASP A 9 -17.10 21.60 12.85
N LEU A 10 -16.11 20.95 13.47
CA LEU A 10 -15.13 20.09 12.79
C LEU A 10 -15.73 18.74 12.37
N GLU A 11 -16.62 18.16 13.16
CA GLU A 11 -17.39 16.96 12.84
C GLU A 11 -18.25 17.18 11.58
N ILE A 12 -18.93 18.33 11.51
CA ILE A 12 -19.72 18.71 10.34
C ILE A 12 -18.83 18.94 9.11
N LEU A 13 -17.70 19.61 9.27
CA LEU A 13 -16.73 19.77 8.19
C LEU A 13 -16.27 18.41 7.63
N HIS A 14 -15.91 17.49 8.50
CA HIS A 14 -15.49 16.14 8.13
C HIS A 14 -16.61 15.41 7.35
N ALA A 15 -17.84 15.41 7.85
CA ALA A 15 -18.97 14.79 7.17
C ALA A 15 -19.27 15.41 5.78
N VAL A 16 -19.05 16.72 5.61
CA VAL A 16 -19.22 17.39 4.31
C VAL A 16 -18.13 16.95 3.33
N LEU A 17 -16.90 16.78 3.80
CA LEU A 17 -15.77 16.29 2.98
C LEU A 17 -15.98 14.85 2.54
N GLU A 18 -16.39 13.96 3.45
CA GLU A 18 -16.67 12.55 3.18
C GLU A 18 -17.81 12.36 2.17
N THR A 19 -18.92 13.09 2.35
CA THR A 19 -20.13 12.92 1.52
C THR A 19 -20.13 13.78 0.25
N GLY A 20 -19.17 14.70 0.11
CA GLY A 20 -19.05 15.62 -1.02
C GLY A 20 -20.21 16.64 -1.13
N SER A 21 -21.11 16.72 -0.14
CA SER A 21 -22.26 17.62 -0.17
C SER A 21 -22.85 17.95 1.20
N PHE A 22 -23.41 19.16 1.34
CA PHE A 22 -24.11 19.55 2.57
C PHE A 22 -25.35 18.69 2.84
N SER A 23 -26.04 18.22 1.78
CA SER A 23 -27.20 17.33 1.92
C SER A 23 -26.80 15.91 2.32
N GLY A 24 -25.64 15.44 1.88
CA GLY A 24 -25.03 14.17 2.28
C GLY A 24 -24.69 14.20 3.77
N ALA A 25 -23.93 15.19 4.20
CA ALA A 25 -23.55 15.39 5.60
C ALA A 25 -24.78 15.55 6.53
N ALA A 26 -25.82 16.24 6.06
CA ALA A 26 -27.05 16.40 6.82
C ALA A 26 -27.73 15.05 7.09
N ARG A 27 -27.76 14.16 6.13
CA ARG A 27 -28.30 12.79 6.29
C ARG A 27 -27.45 11.95 7.23
N ASP A 28 -26.13 12.01 7.06
CA ASP A 28 -25.16 11.24 7.85
C ASP A 28 -25.21 11.63 9.33
N LEU A 29 -25.25 12.93 9.62
CA LEU A 29 -25.31 13.47 10.99
C LEU A 29 -26.73 13.61 11.57
N ASN A 30 -27.76 13.18 10.83
CA ASN A 30 -29.17 13.34 11.23
C ASN A 30 -29.54 14.80 11.51
N LEU A 31 -29.03 15.74 10.70
CA LEU A 31 -29.29 17.19 10.78
C LEU A 31 -30.07 17.67 9.55
N SER A 32 -30.50 18.94 9.58
CA SER A 32 -31.02 19.59 8.39
C SER A 32 -29.89 20.21 7.55
N GLN A 33 -30.04 20.22 6.21
CA GLN A 33 -29.06 20.85 5.34
C GLN A 33 -28.80 22.34 5.66
N PRO A 34 -29.82 23.17 6.01
CA PRO A 34 -29.58 24.53 6.48
C PRO A 34 -28.77 24.62 7.77
N THR A 35 -28.87 23.60 8.65
CA THR A 35 -28.06 23.53 9.87
C THR A 35 -26.62 23.30 9.53
N VAL A 36 -26.31 22.32 8.65
CA VAL A 36 -24.94 22.04 8.15
C VAL A 36 -24.34 23.30 7.51
N SER A 37 -25.08 23.97 6.62
CA SER A 37 -24.61 25.21 5.98
C SER A 37 -24.25 26.27 7.01
N ARG A 38 -25.12 26.51 8.00
CA ARG A 38 -24.87 27.52 9.04
C ARG A 38 -23.64 27.23 9.89
N HIS A 39 -23.34 25.97 10.18
CA HIS A 39 -22.13 25.59 10.91
C HIS A 39 -20.88 25.81 10.08
N ILE A 40 -20.91 25.46 8.79
CA ILE A 40 -19.77 25.73 7.88
C ILE A 40 -19.55 27.23 7.73
N ASP A 41 -20.61 28.04 7.48
CA ASP A 41 -20.52 29.49 7.39
C ASP A 41 -20.00 30.13 8.69
N ALA A 42 -20.34 29.55 9.86
CA ALA A 42 -19.83 30.01 11.15
C ALA A 42 -18.35 29.67 11.32
N LEU A 43 -17.93 28.47 10.89
CA LEU A 43 -16.54 28.05 10.93
C LEU A 43 -15.67 28.90 10.00
N GLU A 44 -16.12 29.16 8.78
CA GLU A 44 -15.45 30.06 7.83
C GLU A 44 -15.26 31.47 8.39
N ARG A 45 -16.30 32.03 9.02
CA ARG A 45 -16.23 33.33 9.69
C ARG A 45 -15.22 33.34 10.84
N LYS A 46 -15.17 32.29 11.68
CA LYS A 46 -14.19 32.15 12.76
C LYS A 46 -12.77 32.06 12.23
N LEU A 47 -12.56 31.36 11.12
CA LEU A 47 -11.25 31.19 10.51
C LEU A 47 -10.83 32.38 9.64
N GLY A 48 -11.78 33.23 9.22
CA GLY A 48 -11.56 34.30 8.26
C GLY A 48 -11.16 33.80 6.88
N LYS A 49 -11.52 32.57 6.51
CA LYS A 49 -11.16 31.90 5.27
C LYS A 49 -12.30 31.02 4.78
N GLU A 50 -12.46 30.95 3.45
CA GLU A 50 -13.41 30.04 2.82
C GLU A 50 -12.89 28.60 2.87
N LEU A 51 -13.75 27.67 3.26
CA LEU A 51 -13.47 26.23 3.27
C LEU A 51 -13.99 25.56 2.01
N PHE A 52 -15.10 26.08 1.46
CA PHE A 52 -15.72 25.52 0.26
C PHE A 52 -16.03 26.58 -0.78
N ALA A 53 -15.73 26.30 -2.04
CA ALA A 53 -16.15 27.08 -3.20
C ALA A 53 -17.18 26.27 -4.02
N ARG A 54 -18.08 26.98 -4.73
CA ARG A 54 -18.95 26.36 -5.73
C ARG A 54 -18.38 26.59 -7.13
N ALA A 55 -17.92 25.51 -7.75
CA ALA A 55 -17.47 25.57 -9.14
C ALA A 55 -18.24 24.51 -9.95
N HIS A 56 -18.83 24.95 -11.07
CA HIS A 56 -19.58 24.08 -12.00
C HIS A 56 -20.67 23.23 -11.36
N GLY A 57 -21.32 23.75 -10.30
CA GLY A 57 -22.39 23.06 -9.59
C GLY A 57 -21.94 22.02 -8.54
N ALA A 58 -20.63 21.76 -8.43
CA ALA A 58 -20.04 20.88 -7.42
C ALA A 58 -19.44 21.69 -6.26
N LEU A 59 -19.46 21.10 -5.06
CA LEU A 59 -18.81 21.63 -3.87
C LEU A 59 -17.31 21.28 -3.97
N GLN A 60 -16.45 22.31 -3.95
CA GLN A 60 -14.99 22.13 -4.02
C GLN A 60 -14.35 22.57 -2.70
N PRO A 61 -13.69 21.65 -1.96
CA PRO A 61 -12.98 21.99 -0.74
C PRO A 61 -11.70 22.76 -1.04
N SER A 62 -11.40 23.77 -0.22
CA SER A 62 -10.10 24.43 -0.20
C SER A 62 -9.03 23.52 0.41
N LYS A 63 -7.75 23.85 0.17
CA LYS A 63 -6.65 23.12 0.83
C LYS A 63 -6.78 23.14 2.36
N LEU A 64 -7.17 24.29 2.92
CA LEU A 64 -7.40 24.41 4.36
C LEU A 64 -8.52 23.48 4.85
N ALA A 65 -9.60 23.33 4.09
CA ALA A 65 -10.69 22.41 4.44
C ALA A 65 -10.20 20.96 4.49
N LEU A 66 -9.39 20.53 3.52
CA LEU A 66 -8.79 19.19 3.49
C LEU A 66 -7.85 18.97 4.69
N ASP A 67 -6.95 19.92 4.96
CA ASP A 67 -6.01 19.85 6.07
C ASP A 67 -6.75 19.75 7.43
N LEU A 68 -7.81 20.55 7.64
CA LEU A 68 -8.63 20.49 8.84
C LEU A 68 -9.46 19.19 8.91
N GLY A 69 -9.97 18.72 7.77
CA GLY A 69 -10.72 17.47 7.68
C GLY A 69 -9.91 16.25 8.12
N ASP A 70 -8.63 16.19 7.74
CA ASP A 70 -7.71 15.14 8.14
C ASP A 70 -7.53 15.10 9.67
N HIS A 71 -7.39 16.26 10.30
CA HIS A 71 -7.31 16.34 11.75
C HIS A 71 -8.64 16.00 12.43
N ALA A 72 -9.77 16.43 11.86
CA ALA A 72 -11.10 16.14 12.37
C ALA A 72 -11.42 14.64 12.31
N ALA A 73 -10.98 13.92 11.28
CA ALA A 73 -11.09 12.48 11.19
C ALA A 73 -10.46 11.78 12.41
N GLY A 74 -9.22 12.18 12.80
CA GLY A 74 -8.57 11.63 13.99
C GLY A 74 -9.28 11.93 15.31
N MET A 75 -9.87 13.10 15.42
CA MET A 75 -10.68 13.46 16.61
C MET A 75 -11.96 12.65 16.65
N ASN A 76 -12.61 12.39 15.51
CA ASN A 76 -13.81 11.57 15.40
C ASN A 76 -13.55 10.12 15.85
N GLU A 77 -12.45 9.52 15.43
CA GLU A 77 -12.01 8.21 15.92
C GLU A 77 -11.82 8.21 17.45
N GLY A 78 -11.22 9.28 18.00
CA GLY A 78 -11.08 9.45 19.44
C GLY A 78 -12.42 9.48 20.17
N MET A 79 -13.43 10.17 19.61
CA MET A 79 -14.78 10.20 20.16
C MET A 79 -15.48 8.84 20.10
N PHE A 80 -15.32 8.10 18.98
CA PHE A 80 -15.81 6.72 18.90
C PHE A 80 -15.12 5.82 19.92
N ALA A 81 -13.81 5.97 20.13
CA ALA A 81 -13.08 5.22 21.15
C ALA A 81 -13.60 5.51 22.58
N ILE A 82 -13.92 6.76 22.88
CA ILE A 82 -14.52 7.14 24.18
C ILE A 82 -15.90 6.51 24.34
N ARG A 83 -16.77 6.60 23.33
CA ARG A 83 -18.09 5.94 23.35
C ARG A 83 -17.99 4.45 23.62
N ARG A 84 -17.06 3.75 22.93
CA ARG A 84 -16.82 2.32 23.14
C ARG A 84 -16.42 1.97 24.57
N VAL A 85 -15.55 2.79 25.20
CA VAL A 85 -15.16 2.60 26.59
C VAL A 85 -16.35 2.75 27.52
N LEU A 86 -17.24 3.71 27.23
CA LEU A 86 -18.46 3.95 28.04
C LEU A 86 -19.49 2.83 27.87
N ASP A 87 -19.60 2.26 26.67
CA ASP A 87 -20.56 1.20 26.34
C ASP A 87 -20.10 -0.19 26.82
N GLY A 88 -18.83 -0.32 27.27
CA GLY A 88 -18.26 -1.60 27.76
C GLY A 88 -18.20 -2.72 26.70
N VAL A 89 -18.31 -2.36 25.41
CA VAL A 89 -18.34 -3.32 24.30
C VAL A 89 -16.90 -3.65 23.89
N GLU A 90 -16.52 -4.92 23.96
CA GLU A 90 -15.35 -5.41 23.21
C GLU A 90 -15.62 -5.24 21.73
N GLU A 91 -14.80 -4.44 21.09
CA GLU A 91 -14.96 -4.09 19.69
C GLU A 91 -14.74 -5.32 18.80
N LYS A 92 -15.81 -5.84 18.18
CA LYS A 92 -15.68 -6.83 17.11
C LYS A 92 -14.95 -6.17 15.93
N PRO A 93 -13.84 -6.75 15.44
CA PRO A 93 -13.13 -6.19 14.30
C PRO A 93 -14.03 -6.17 13.05
N GLN A 94 -14.34 -4.97 12.53
CA GLN A 94 -15.23 -4.80 11.38
C GLN A 94 -14.92 -3.49 10.64
N GLY A 95 -15.30 -3.41 9.35
CA GLY A 95 -15.14 -2.23 8.52
C GLY A 95 -14.11 -2.37 7.44
N ILE A 96 -13.70 -1.27 6.83
CA ILE A 96 -12.71 -1.25 5.74
C ILE A 96 -11.35 -0.87 6.31
N VAL A 97 -10.31 -1.63 5.97
CA VAL A 97 -8.92 -1.32 6.28
C VAL A 97 -8.13 -1.22 4.98
N THR A 98 -7.57 -0.06 4.72
CA THR A 98 -6.79 0.21 3.52
C THR A 98 -5.30 -0.06 3.77
N ILE A 99 -4.71 -0.93 2.93
CA ILE A 99 -3.28 -1.25 2.95
C ILE A 99 -2.65 -0.70 1.67
N ASN A 100 -1.62 0.14 1.79
CA ASN A 100 -0.79 0.51 0.65
C ASN A 100 0.42 -0.42 0.55
N LEU A 101 0.65 -0.97 -0.64
CA LEU A 101 1.70 -1.93 -0.92
C LEU A 101 2.61 -1.40 -2.04
N PRO A 102 3.92 -1.61 -1.98
CA PRO A 102 4.78 -1.32 -3.11
C PRO A 102 4.44 -2.24 -4.28
N HIS A 103 4.45 -1.69 -5.49
CA HIS A 103 4.23 -2.47 -6.70
C HIS A 103 5.22 -3.65 -6.79
N GLY A 104 4.72 -4.80 -7.21
CA GLY A 104 5.53 -5.98 -7.52
C GLY A 104 6.04 -6.79 -6.33
N ILE A 105 6.16 -6.21 -5.14
CA ILE A 105 6.72 -6.90 -3.95
C ILE A 105 5.61 -7.36 -3.00
N GLY A 106 4.52 -6.59 -2.89
CA GLY A 106 3.52 -6.80 -1.84
C GLY A 106 2.30 -7.63 -2.27
N GLY A 107 1.94 -7.65 -3.55
CA GLY A 107 0.66 -8.18 -4.00
C GLY A 107 0.51 -9.71 -3.85
N ILE A 108 1.41 -10.47 -4.45
CA ILE A 108 1.29 -11.94 -4.48
C ILE A 108 1.42 -12.57 -3.08
N PRO A 109 2.40 -12.16 -2.27
CA PRO A 109 2.54 -12.70 -0.92
C PRO A 109 1.32 -12.46 -0.03
N VAL A 110 0.82 -11.23 -0.03
CA VAL A 110 -0.36 -10.84 0.75
C VAL A 110 -1.60 -11.56 0.22
N ALA A 111 -1.78 -11.61 -1.11
CA ALA A 111 -2.96 -12.22 -1.72
C ALA A 111 -3.17 -13.69 -1.33
N ARG A 112 -2.07 -14.46 -1.19
CA ARG A 112 -2.17 -15.89 -0.84
C ARG A 112 -2.72 -16.16 0.55
N SER A 113 -2.59 -15.23 1.48
CA SER A 113 -3.07 -15.37 2.87
C SER A 113 -4.36 -14.59 3.14
N LEU A 114 -4.91 -13.88 2.15
CA LEU A 114 -6.16 -13.12 2.30
C LEU A 114 -7.37 -13.99 2.55
N GLU A 115 -7.42 -15.19 1.97
CA GLU A 115 -8.52 -16.13 2.16
C GLU A 115 -8.61 -16.57 3.62
N ASP A 116 -7.49 -16.99 4.21
CA ASP A 116 -7.41 -17.37 5.63
C ASP A 116 -7.77 -16.20 6.54
N PHE A 117 -7.30 -14.99 6.21
CA PHE A 117 -7.66 -13.79 6.94
C PHE A 117 -9.16 -13.50 6.88
N HIS A 118 -9.78 -13.60 5.70
CA HIS A 118 -11.22 -13.37 5.54
C HIS A 118 -12.06 -14.41 6.31
N HIS A 119 -11.63 -15.66 6.34
CA HIS A 119 -12.30 -16.68 7.17
C HIS A 119 -12.25 -16.33 8.67
N GLN A 120 -11.12 -15.80 9.14
CA GLN A 120 -10.98 -15.40 10.54
C GLN A 120 -11.71 -14.09 10.88
N PHE A 121 -11.76 -13.14 9.95
CA PHE A 121 -12.34 -11.81 10.12
C PHE A 121 -13.29 -11.46 8.97
N PRO A 122 -14.47 -12.13 8.86
CA PRO A 122 -15.38 -11.96 7.73
C PRO A 122 -16.02 -10.57 7.64
N ASP A 123 -16.03 -9.82 8.74
CA ASP A 123 -16.61 -8.47 8.80
C ASP A 123 -15.59 -7.37 8.45
N ILE A 124 -14.32 -7.74 8.14
CA ILE A 124 -13.29 -6.80 7.68
C ILE A 124 -13.18 -6.87 6.16
N THR A 125 -13.30 -5.73 5.49
CA THR A 125 -12.93 -5.58 4.08
C THR A 125 -11.52 -5.01 4.00
N VAL A 126 -10.59 -5.73 3.35
CA VAL A 126 -9.24 -5.25 3.09
C VAL A 126 -9.22 -4.56 1.73
N ASP A 127 -8.95 -3.25 1.72
CA ASP A 127 -8.75 -2.44 0.50
C ASP A 127 -7.25 -2.37 0.19
N LEU A 128 -6.84 -2.96 -0.94
CA LEU A 128 -5.45 -3.01 -1.36
C LEU A 128 -5.15 -1.90 -2.36
N LYS A 129 -4.32 -0.96 -1.98
CA LYS A 129 -3.77 0.08 -2.86
C LYS A 129 -2.34 -0.25 -3.24
N PHE A 130 -1.96 0.14 -4.44
CA PHE A 130 -0.60 -0.04 -4.94
C PHE A 130 -0.05 1.32 -5.37
N GLY A 131 1.11 1.68 -4.82
CA GLY A 131 1.70 2.97 -5.11
C GLY A 131 3.04 3.19 -4.41
N PRO A 132 3.67 4.34 -4.68
CA PRO A 132 4.85 4.74 -3.92
C PRO A 132 4.48 4.90 -2.43
N PRO A 133 5.48 4.77 -1.52
CA PRO A 133 5.27 5.06 -0.12
C PRO A 133 4.63 6.44 0.04
N GLN A 134 3.56 6.51 0.80
CA GLN A 134 2.86 7.77 1.04
C GLN A 134 3.74 8.65 1.93
N ASN A 135 4.40 9.65 1.35
CA ASN A 135 5.22 10.62 2.08
C ASN A 135 4.40 11.57 2.96
N ASN A 136 3.07 11.50 2.88
CA ASN A 136 2.12 12.30 3.64
C ASN A 136 1.05 11.40 4.26
N LEU A 137 1.37 10.75 5.37
CA LEU A 137 0.37 10.12 6.24
C LEU A 137 -0.65 11.14 6.80
N GLY A 138 -0.40 12.44 6.63
CA GLY A 138 -1.38 13.49 6.85
C GLY A 138 -2.57 13.47 5.90
N ARG A 139 -2.47 12.78 4.76
CA ARG A 139 -3.57 12.56 3.82
C ARG A 139 -4.18 11.16 3.92
N ARG A 140 -4.00 10.45 4.99
CA ARG A 140 -4.62 9.14 5.32
C ARG A 140 -5.20 8.38 4.12
N GLU A 141 -4.41 8.21 3.06
CA GLU A 141 -4.83 7.43 1.89
C GLU A 141 -4.75 5.93 2.16
N ALA A 142 -4.08 5.54 3.25
CA ALA A 142 -4.00 4.18 3.75
C ALA A 142 -3.90 4.15 5.28
N ASP A 143 -4.44 3.11 5.90
CA ASP A 143 -4.35 2.85 7.34
C ASP A 143 -3.03 2.18 7.71
N ILE A 144 -2.57 1.31 6.83
CA ILE A 144 -1.31 0.56 6.94
C ILE A 144 -0.53 0.74 5.64
N ASP A 145 0.77 1.01 5.74
CA ASP A 145 1.64 1.16 4.59
C ASP A 145 2.84 0.22 4.69
N VAL A 146 3.14 -0.49 3.62
CA VAL A 146 4.33 -1.32 3.49
C VAL A 146 5.37 -0.54 2.68
N ARG A 147 6.53 -0.27 3.27
CA ARG A 147 7.59 0.55 2.68
C ARG A 147 8.88 -0.23 2.50
N LEU A 148 9.70 0.21 1.55
CA LEU A 148 11.06 -0.32 1.30
C LEU A 148 12.14 0.58 1.92
N ALA A 149 11.77 1.51 2.79
CA ALA A 149 12.68 2.34 3.54
C ALA A 149 12.19 2.49 4.98
N GLU A 150 13.12 2.58 5.92
CA GLU A 150 12.79 2.86 7.31
C GLU A 150 12.12 4.22 7.42
N PRO A 151 10.94 4.31 8.03
CA PRO A 151 10.28 5.59 8.23
C PRO A 151 11.02 6.44 9.25
N ALA A 152 11.14 7.73 8.98
CA ALA A 152 11.78 8.69 9.89
C ALA A 152 10.75 9.47 10.75
N GLU A 153 9.46 9.30 10.47
CA GLU A 153 8.38 10.03 11.11
C GLU A 153 8.11 9.48 12.53
N PRO A 154 8.26 10.28 13.60
CA PRO A 154 8.17 9.81 14.98
C PRO A 154 6.76 9.39 15.40
N GLU A 155 5.73 9.85 14.71
CA GLU A 155 4.33 9.49 14.96
C GLU A 155 3.95 8.12 14.42
N LEU A 156 4.82 7.49 13.62
CA LEU A 156 4.56 6.18 13.07
C LEU A 156 4.98 5.05 14.00
N ILE A 157 4.12 4.05 14.10
CA ILE A 157 4.50 2.74 14.59
C ILE A 157 5.07 1.99 13.38
N CYS A 158 6.27 1.48 13.49
CA CYS A 158 6.94 0.76 12.42
C CYS A 158 7.49 -0.58 12.89
N ARG A 159 7.55 -1.53 11.95
CA ARG A 159 8.15 -2.84 12.18
C ARG A 159 8.81 -3.35 10.90
N CYS A 160 10.08 -3.71 10.99
CA CYS A 160 10.78 -4.43 9.93
C CYS A 160 10.25 -5.86 9.85
N VAL A 161 9.84 -6.29 8.66
CA VAL A 161 9.24 -7.62 8.41
C VAL A 161 10.09 -8.49 7.48
N GLY A 162 11.32 -8.08 7.24
CA GLY A 162 12.30 -8.82 6.45
C GLY A 162 12.60 -8.19 5.09
N ALA A 163 13.26 -8.92 4.22
CA ALA A 163 13.59 -8.49 2.86
C ALA A 163 13.17 -9.57 1.86
N VAL A 164 12.80 -9.15 0.65
CA VAL A 164 12.44 -10.05 -0.45
C VAL A 164 13.65 -10.31 -1.31
N TYR A 165 13.89 -11.57 -1.65
CA TYR A 165 14.94 -11.96 -2.58
C TYR A 165 14.36 -12.29 -3.94
N PHE A 166 14.97 -11.76 -4.99
CA PHE A 166 14.59 -11.96 -6.38
C PHE A 166 15.58 -12.90 -7.08
N GLY A 167 15.02 -13.70 -7.98
CA GLY A 167 15.76 -14.45 -8.98
C GLY A 167 15.45 -13.95 -10.39
N LEU A 168 16.30 -14.32 -11.34
CA LEU A 168 16.07 -14.10 -12.75
C LEU A 168 15.34 -15.30 -13.35
N TYR A 169 14.27 -15.04 -14.10
CA TYR A 169 13.41 -16.06 -14.69
C TYR A 169 13.14 -15.78 -16.16
N ALA A 170 12.91 -16.85 -16.89
CA ALA A 170 12.43 -16.80 -18.29
C ALA A 170 11.42 -17.92 -18.54
N THR A 171 10.57 -17.73 -19.53
CA THR A 171 9.75 -18.83 -20.04
C THR A 171 10.54 -19.73 -20.97
N PRO A 172 10.16 -21.01 -21.12
CA PRO A 172 10.79 -21.92 -22.08
C PRO A 172 10.77 -21.37 -23.51
N GLU A 173 9.65 -20.76 -23.93
CA GLU A 173 9.48 -20.19 -25.26
C GLU A 173 10.46 -19.04 -25.51
N TYR A 174 10.70 -18.19 -24.51
CA TYR A 174 11.70 -17.14 -24.60
C TYR A 174 13.10 -17.73 -24.80
N LEU A 175 13.44 -18.76 -24.02
CA LEU A 175 14.77 -19.41 -24.08
C LEU A 175 14.97 -20.19 -25.39
N GLU A 176 13.93 -20.79 -25.96
CA GLU A 176 13.98 -21.43 -27.28
C GLU A 176 14.32 -20.42 -28.38
N GLN A 177 13.80 -19.20 -28.30
CA GLN A 177 14.02 -18.15 -29.30
C GLN A 177 15.33 -17.40 -29.14
N HIS A 178 15.79 -17.17 -27.90
CA HIS A 178 16.90 -16.28 -27.59
C HIS A 178 18.15 -17.01 -27.04
N GLY A 179 18.04 -18.32 -26.81
CA GLY A 179 19.08 -19.11 -26.16
C GLY A 179 19.02 -19.05 -24.62
N VAL A 180 19.67 -20.03 -23.99
CA VAL A 180 19.79 -20.11 -22.53
C VAL A 180 21.11 -19.52 -22.11
N PRO A 181 21.15 -18.36 -21.42
CA PRO A 181 22.43 -17.77 -21.00
C PRO A 181 23.13 -18.67 -19.97
N GLN A 182 24.38 -18.99 -20.21
CA GLN A 182 25.19 -19.86 -19.35
C GLN A 182 26.03 -19.08 -18.35
N LYS A 183 26.28 -17.81 -18.62
CA LYS A 183 27.05 -16.89 -17.78
C LYS A 183 26.46 -15.49 -17.83
N PRO A 184 26.68 -14.68 -16.77
CA PRO A 184 26.03 -13.36 -16.63
C PRO A 184 26.29 -12.41 -17.81
N GLU A 185 27.47 -12.45 -18.43
CA GLU A 185 27.83 -11.55 -19.55
C GLU A 185 26.92 -11.76 -20.77
N GLU A 186 26.37 -12.95 -20.94
CA GLU A 186 25.45 -13.26 -22.04
C GLU A 186 24.09 -12.55 -21.89
N LEU A 187 23.75 -12.11 -20.68
CA LEU A 187 22.53 -11.32 -20.41
C LEU A 187 22.51 -9.99 -21.16
N ASN A 188 23.65 -9.48 -21.62
CA ASN A 188 23.72 -8.26 -22.44
C ASN A 188 22.95 -8.39 -23.76
N HIS A 189 22.69 -9.62 -24.22
CA HIS A 189 21.99 -9.90 -25.47
C HIS A 189 20.50 -10.22 -25.24
N HIS A 190 20.06 -10.26 -23.99
CA HIS A 190 18.68 -10.56 -23.65
C HIS A 190 17.87 -9.30 -23.38
N ALA A 191 16.57 -9.36 -23.65
CA ALA A 191 15.65 -8.27 -23.40
C ALA A 191 15.30 -8.18 -21.90
N PHE A 192 15.50 -6.98 -21.34
CA PHE A 192 15.03 -6.63 -20.00
C PHE A 192 13.96 -5.54 -20.09
N PRO A 193 12.93 -5.58 -19.23
CA PRO A 193 12.06 -4.42 -19.08
C PRO A 193 12.76 -3.35 -18.25
N GLU A 194 12.71 -2.10 -18.69
CA GLU A 194 13.13 -0.98 -17.85
C GLU A 194 11.99 -0.59 -16.93
N ALA A 195 12.28 -0.49 -15.63
CA ALA A 195 11.33 0.01 -14.63
C ALA A 195 11.99 1.15 -13.84
N ASP A 196 11.18 1.80 -12.98
CA ASP A 196 11.67 2.87 -12.14
C ASP A 196 12.89 2.43 -11.31
N ASP A 197 13.85 3.31 -11.11
CA ASP A 197 15.17 3.05 -10.50
C ASP A 197 15.10 2.43 -9.11
N PHE A 198 13.99 2.62 -8.40
CA PHE A 198 13.79 2.09 -7.07
C PHE A 198 13.86 0.54 -7.01
N LEU A 199 13.33 -0.16 -8.02
CA LEU A 199 13.41 -1.62 -8.12
C LEU A 199 14.59 -2.07 -8.97
N MET A 200 14.83 -1.36 -10.07
CA MET A 200 15.86 -1.75 -11.02
C MET A 200 17.27 -1.27 -10.63
N GLY A 201 17.38 -0.22 -9.80
CA GLY A 201 18.67 0.32 -9.37
C GLY A 201 19.54 -0.73 -8.65
N PRO A 202 19.05 -1.40 -7.60
CA PRO A 202 19.81 -2.47 -6.95
C PRO A 202 20.18 -3.63 -7.89
N VAL A 203 19.28 -3.97 -8.82
CA VAL A 203 19.49 -5.05 -9.80
C VAL A 203 20.55 -4.65 -10.81
N LYS A 204 20.45 -3.45 -11.40
CA LYS A 204 21.46 -2.91 -12.32
C LYS A 204 22.84 -2.89 -11.66
N LYS A 205 22.90 -2.42 -10.39
CA LYS A 205 24.13 -2.41 -9.62
C LYS A 205 24.73 -3.81 -9.44
N SER A 206 23.92 -4.78 -9.05
CA SER A 206 24.37 -6.16 -8.86
C SER A 206 24.78 -6.81 -10.18
N LEU A 207 24.07 -6.56 -11.28
CA LEU A 207 24.46 -7.04 -12.60
C LEU A 207 25.78 -6.44 -13.04
N ALA A 208 26.03 -5.14 -12.78
CA ALA A 208 27.29 -4.48 -13.07
C ALA A 208 28.47 -5.07 -12.27
N GLU A 209 28.25 -5.52 -11.02
CA GLU A 209 29.26 -6.24 -10.22
C GLU A 209 29.67 -7.56 -10.87
N PHE A 210 28.81 -8.16 -11.70
CA PHE A 210 29.14 -9.36 -12.52
C PHE A 210 29.59 -9.05 -13.95
N GLY A 211 29.93 -7.79 -14.23
CA GLY A 211 30.36 -7.36 -15.56
C GLY A 211 29.22 -7.32 -16.60
N THR A 212 27.99 -7.30 -16.14
CA THR A 212 26.80 -7.31 -16.99
C THR A 212 26.08 -5.98 -16.89
N GLU A 213 25.98 -5.28 -18.01
CA GLU A 213 25.16 -4.07 -18.15
C GLU A 213 24.13 -4.31 -19.24
N PRO A 214 22.90 -4.73 -18.89
CA PRO A 214 21.86 -4.92 -19.89
C PRO A 214 21.72 -3.67 -20.77
N GLN A 215 21.88 -3.86 -22.07
CA GLN A 215 21.82 -2.77 -23.05
C GLN A 215 20.49 -2.76 -23.82
N HIS A 216 19.74 -3.85 -23.74
CA HIS A 216 18.53 -4.04 -24.52
C HIS A 216 17.30 -3.91 -23.64
N PHE A 217 16.71 -2.71 -23.62
CA PHE A 217 15.47 -2.37 -22.93
C PHE A 217 14.38 -2.01 -23.95
N PRO A 218 13.74 -3.00 -24.58
CA PRO A 218 12.74 -2.72 -25.61
C PRO A 218 11.47 -2.08 -25.05
N PHE A 219 11.24 -2.20 -23.73
CA PHE A 219 10.05 -1.69 -23.07
C PHE A 219 10.40 -0.96 -21.79
N ARG A 220 9.75 0.19 -21.58
CA ARG A 220 9.86 0.97 -20.33
C ARG A 220 8.52 0.95 -19.61
N CYS A 221 8.53 0.57 -18.33
CA CYS A 221 7.36 0.49 -17.46
C CYS A 221 7.51 1.54 -16.35
N SER A 222 6.90 2.72 -16.53
CA SER A 222 6.91 3.77 -15.51
C SER A 222 5.69 3.66 -14.62
N GLY A 223 5.88 3.73 -13.30
CA GLY A 223 4.82 3.76 -12.30
C GLY A 223 4.07 2.43 -12.06
N ASN A 224 4.36 1.36 -12.81
CA ASN A 224 3.73 0.06 -12.60
C ASN A 224 4.70 -1.11 -12.85
N THR A 225 5.36 -1.53 -11.79
CA THR A 225 6.32 -2.65 -11.84
C THR A 225 5.68 -4.04 -11.98
N MET A 226 4.36 -4.17 -11.80
CA MET A 226 3.66 -5.42 -12.13
C MET A 226 3.72 -5.73 -13.61
N LEU A 227 3.72 -4.72 -14.49
CA LEU A 227 3.83 -4.93 -15.93
C LEU A 227 5.17 -5.57 -16.30
N VAL A 228 6.25 -5.30 -15.57
CA VAL A 228 7.55 -5.97 -15.73
C VAL A 228 7.41 -7.48 -15.57
N GLN A 229 6.68 -7.93 -14.55
CA GLN A 229 6.44 -9.36 -14.34
C GLN A 229 5.53 -9.95 -15.42
N VAL A 230 4.50 -9.21 -15.84
CA VAL A 230 3.61 -9.64 -16.92
C VAL A 230 4.37 -9.86 -18.25
N LEU A 231 5.28 -8.94 -18.62
CA LEU A 231 6.12 -9.10 -19.81
C LEU A 231 6.98 -10.38 -19.75
N ALA A 232 7.51 -10.67 -18.56
CA ALA A 232 8.28 -11.89 -18.35
C ALA A 232 7.38 -13.16 -18.42
N TYR A 233 6.18 -13.13 -17.84
CA TYR A 233 5.23 -14.24 -17.89
C TYR A 233 4.75 -14.54 -19.32
N MET A 234 4.68 -13.52 -20.16
CA MET A 234 4.34 -13.67 -21.58
C MET A 234 5.52 -14.09 -22.46
N GLY A 235 6.71 -14.32 -21.90
CA GLY A 235 7.89 -14.69 -22.64
C GLY A 235 8.44 -13.59 -23.56
N ILE A 236 8.18 -12.32 -23.23
CA ILE A 236 8.64 -11.17 -24.03
C ILE A 236 10.02 -10.69 -23.55
N THR A 237 10.28 -10.79 -22.23
CA THR A 237 11.53 -10.37 -21.61
C THR A 237 11.95 -11.36 -20.52
N LEU A 238 13.20 -11.23 -20.08
CA LEU A 238 13.60 -11.80 -18.79
C LEU A 238 12.86 -11.08 -17.65
N GLY A 239 12.62 -11.78 -16.54
CA GLY A 239 11.91 -11.23 -15.39
C GLY A 239 12.63 -11.39 -14.08
N LEU A 240 12.58 -10.35 -13.25
CA LEU A 240 12.95 -10.43 -11.85
C LEU A 240 11.70 -10.75 -11.02
N ILE A 241 11.70 -11.95 -10.47
CA ILE A 241 10.55 -12.48 -9.76
C ILE A 241 11.01 -12.89 -8.35
N PRO A 242 10.21 -12.63 -7.29
CA PRO A 242 10.54 -13.12 -5.96
C PRO A 242 10.75 -14.64 -5.97
N ILE A 243 11.83 -15.10 -5.38
CA ILE A 243 12.20 -16.53 -5.36
C ILE A 243 11.08 -17.35 -4.70
N GLY A 244 10.72 -18.47 -5.33
CA GLY A 244 9.63 -19.32 -4.86
C GLY A 244 8.21 -18.79 -5.11
N MET A 245 8.08 -17.70 -5.87
CA MET A 245 6.78 -17.09 -6.22
C MET A 245 6.51 -17.05 -7.72
N GLY A 246 7.51 -17.37 -8.53
CA GLY A 246 7.35 -17.49 -9.99
C GLY A 246 6.40 -18.64 -10.35
N PRO A 247 5.68 -18.52 -11.48
CA PRO A 247 4.89 -19.62 -12.02
C PRO A 247 5.76 -20.86 -12.29
N ALA A 248 5.20 -22.04 -12.08
CA ALA A 248 5.91 -23.32 -12.24
C ALA A 248 6.45 -23.56 -13.66
N PHE A 249 5.87 -22.90 -14.67
CA PHE A 249 6.31 -23.01 -16.06
C PHE A 249 7.56 -22.18 -16.38
N MET A 250 7.96 -21.25 -15.48
CA MET A 250 9.17 -20.44 -15.71
C MET A 250 10.41 -21.12 -15.16
N GLN A 251 11.49 -21.01 -15.91
CA GLN A 251 12.80 -21.49 -15.50
C GLN A 251 13.57 -20.37 -14.78
N ARG A 252 14.10 -20.67 -13.60
CA ARG A 252 15.04 -19.79 -12.91
C ARG A 252 16.42 -19.91 -13.54
N LEU A 253 16.95 -18.76 -13.94
CA LEU A 253 18.30 -18.64 -14.47
C LEU A 253 19.27 -18.32 -13.32
N PHE A 254 20.49 -18.83 -13.40
CA PHE A 254 21.52 -18.59 -12.40
C PHE A 254 21.04 -18.80 -10.96
N PRO A 255 20.68 -20.01 -10.56
CA PRO A 255 20.06 -20.29 -9.24
C PRO A 255 20.95 -19.90 -8.05
N ASP A 256 22.26 -19.81 -8.25
CA ASP A 256 23.21 -19.37 -7.22
C ASP A 256 23.20 -17.85 -7.00
N TYR A 257 22.59 -17.10 -7.92
CA TYR A 257 22.48 -15.65 -7.81
C TYR A 257 21.10 -15.26 -7.29
N ARG A 258 21.10 -14.30 -6.39
CA ARG A 258 19.89 -13.68 -5.84
C ARG A 258 20.13 -12.22 -5.54
N TRP A 259 19.10 -11.43 -5.73
CA TRP A 259 19.11 -9.98 -5.45
C TRP A 259 18.23 -9.69 -4.27
N GLU A 260 18.78 -9.06 -3.26
CA GLU A 260 18.05 -8.64 -2.07
C GLU A 260 17.44 -7.27 -2.31
N ALA A 261 16.11 -7.16 -2.15
CA ALA A 261 15.46 -5.88 -2.09
C ALA A 261 15.74 -5.18 -0.76
N PRO A 262 15.59 -3.86 -0.68
CA PRO A 262 15.60 -3.16 0.61
C PRO A 262 14.62 -3.79 1.59
N PRO A 263 14.89 -3.71 2.91
CA PRO A 263 14.00 -4.26 3.93
C PRO A 263 12.59 -3.69 3.84
N LEU A 264 11.60 -4.56 4.05
CA LEU A 264 10.20 -4.17 4.14
C LEU A 264 9.88 -3.67 5.54
N TRP A 265 9.27 -2.51 5.60
CA TRP A 265 8.79 -1.87 6.82
C TRP A 265 7.27 -1.77 6.79
N LEU A 266 6.63 -2.36 7.76
CA LEU A 266 5.21 -2.19 8.03
C LEU A 266 5.02 -0.95 8.89
N THR A 267 4.14 -0.04 8.49
CA THR A 267 3.93 1.23 9.19
C THR A 267 2.46 1.57 9.34
N MET A 268 2.10 2.17 10.46
CA MET A 268 0.79 2.79 10.69
C MET A 268 0.92 4.01 11.60
N HIS A 269 -0.02 4.93 11.53
CA HIS A 269 -0.05 6.06 12.46
C HIS A 269 -0.40 5.58 13.89
N SER A 270 0.27 6.11 14.90
CA SER A 270 0.08 5.71 16.31
C SER A 270 -1.36 5.90 16.80
N GLY A 271 -2.07 6.90 16.29
CA GLY A 271 -3.50 7.14 16.58
C GLY A 271 -4.42 6.00 16.14
N LEU A 272 -4.04 5.19 15.14
CA LEU A 272 -4.83 4.07 14.64
C LEU A 272 -4.70 2.78 15.48
N ARG A 273 -3.74 2.73 16.41
CA ARG A 273 -3.43 1.53 17.22
C ARG A 273 -4.63 0.97 17.97
N ARG A 274 -5.61 1.81 18.31
CA ARG A 274 -6.80 1.42 19.08
C ARG A 274 -7.93 0.85 18.24
N ASN A 275 -7.93 1.05 16.92
CA ASN A 275 -8.95 0.50 16.03
C ASN A 275 -8.77 -1.03 15.93
N ALA A 276 -9.83 -1.79 16.24
CA ALA A 276 -9.79 -3.25 16.31
C ALA A 276 -9.56 -3.89 14.94
N ALA A 277 -10.16 -3.36 13.87
CA ALA A 277 -9.98 -3.87 12.51
C ALA A 277 -8.56 -3.63 12.00
N ILE A 278 -8.02 -2.41 12.18
CA ILE A 278 -6.64 -2.08 11.79
C ILE A 278 -5.64 -2.92 12.58
N ARG A 279 -5.89 -3.14 13.87
CA ARG A 279 -5.04 -3.99 14.71
C ARG A 279 -5.07 -5.47 14.26
N ALA A 280 -6.24 -5.99 13.86
CA ALA A 280 -6.36 -7.35 13.33
C ALA A 280 -5.54 -7.51 12.04
N VAL A 281 -5.68 -6.57 11.10
CA VAL A 281 -4.92 -6.56 9.84
C VAL A 281 -3.42 -6.37 10.09
N TRP A 282 -3.05 -5.47 11.00
CA TRP A 282 -1.63 -5.27 11.39
C TRP A 282 -1.00 -6.55 11.92
N ASN A 283 -1.68 -7.23 12.87
CA ASN A 283 -1.16 -8.45 13.48
C ASN A 283 -1.02 -9.55 12.43
N TRP A 284 -2.02 -9.70 11.55
CA TRP A 284 -1.96 -10.63 10.43
C TRP A 284 -0.76 -10.34 9.51
N LEU A 285 -0.53 -9.10 9.10
CA LEU A 285 0.63 -8.74 8.28
C LEU A 285 1.96 -8.99 8.98
N VAL A 286 2.03 -8.71 10.28
CA VAL A 286 3.20 -8.99 11.13
C VAL A 286 3.54 -10.48 11.18
N GLU A 287 2.55 -11.36 11.09
CA GLU A 287 2.74 -12.81 11.07
C GLU A 287 3.06 -13.33 9.66
N GLN A 288 2.35 -12.82 8.64
CA GLN A 288 2.47 -13.33 7.28
C GLN A 288 3.70 -12.82 6.52
N LEU A 289 4.03 -11.53 6.61
CA LEU A 289 5.13 -10.96 5.82
C LEU A 289 6.50 -11.58 6.14
N PRO A 290 6.86 -11.88 7.39
CA PRO A 290 8.10 -12.62 7.68
C PRO A 290 8.15 -14.02 7.06
N LEU A 291 7.04 -14.74 7.02
CA LEU A 291 6.96 -16.05 6.36
C LEU A 291 7.20 -15.96 4.87
N VAL A 292 6.66 -14.91 4.26
CA VAL A 292 6.86 -14.62 2.84
C VAL A 292 8.32 -14.28 2.55
N THR A 293 8.92 -13.39 3.33
CA THR A 293 10.33 -13.00 3.14
C THR A 293 11.28 -14.18 3.36
N ALA A 294 11.00 -15.04 4.37
CA ALA A 294 11.77 -16.26 4.62
C ALA A 294 11.72 -17.25 3.44
N ARG A 295 10.54 -17.43 2.80
CA ARG A 295 10.41 -18.27 1.59
C ARG A 295 11.31 -17.77 0.46
N THR A 296 11.35 -16.45 0.22
CA THR A 296 12.20 -15.89 -0.85
C THR A 296 13.69 -16.05 -0.54
N ARG A 297 14.07 -16.17 0.73
CA ARG A 297 15.44 -16.43 1.17
C ARG A 297 15.87 -17.88 0.94
N GLY A 298 14.91 -18.79 0.73
CA GLY A 298 15.16 -20.23 0.59
C GLY A 298 15.18 -20.99 1.92
N GLU A 299 14.72 -20.37 3.01
CA GLU A 299 14.70 -20.98 4.35
C GLU A 299 13.50 -21.91 4.59
N HIS A 300 12.47 -21.83 3.72
CA HIS A 300 11.32 -22.71 3.73
C HIS A 300 11.04 -23.25 2.32
N GLN A 301 11.38 -24.51 2.08
CA GLN A 301 10.72 -25.29 1.03
C GLN A 301 9.29 -25.52 1.51
N ALA A 302 8.32 -24.89 0.84
CA ALA A 302 6.92 -25.29 1.00
C ALA A 302 6.79 -26.76 0.60
N PRO A 303 6.00 -27.58 1.28
CA PRO A 303 5.62 -28.88 0.75
C PRO A 303 4.96 -28.63 -0.60
N ASP A 304 5.43 -29.35 -1.63
CA ASP A 304 4.79 -29.41 -2.95
C ASP A 304 3.31 -29.68 -2.74
N ASN A 305 2.45 -28.70 -2.95
CA ASN A 305 1.03 -28.97 -3.07
C ASN A 305 0.83 -29.68 -4.41
N GLU A 306 0.87 -31.00 -4.36
CA GLU A 306 0.15 -31.87 -5.29
C GLU A 306 -1.35 -31.50 -5.24
N HIS A 307 -1.77 -30.56 -6.08
CA HIS A 307 -3.13 -30.48 -6.57
C HIS A 307 -3.04 -30.04 -8.04
N ALA A 308 -3.10 -31.06 -8.89
CA ALA A 308 -3.42 -31.01 -10.30
C ALA A 308 -4.83 -30.44 -10.54
#